data_4f6fd42fccb69ce7ed983bc24b050a46
#
_entry.id   4f6fd42fccb69ce7ed983bc24b050a46
#
_cell.length_a   1.000
_cell.length_b   1.000
_cell.length_c   1.000
_cell.angle_alpha   90.00
_cell.angle_beta   90.00
_cell.angle_gamma   90.00
#
_symmetry.space_group_name_H-M   'P 1'
#
loop_
_entity.id
_entity.type
_entity.pdbx_description
1 polymer ?
#
loop_
_entity_poly.entity_id
_entity_poly.type
_entity_poly.pdbx_seq_one_letter_code
_entity_poly.pdbx_strand_id
1 'polypeptide(L)'
;LPLYMGRASRPREGRGIEGDRRAIGRAACIAAPILLTACRGPQSALDPAGPAASAIATSWWLMAVGALIAWAVVLLLAGLAMRRRRGLGARGGQRMILVGGVLVPATLLAALLVYGTLASDRVTGASDDVEHVVHVTARQWQWEFEYLDAAGAPVAASVDHLALPLDAMVEFHIDSVDVIHSFWIPRLGGKIDAIPGTLENNVEGFN
;
A
#
# COMPACT_ATOMS: atom_id res chain seq x y z
N LEU A 1 -2.71 76.27 27.49
CA LEU A 1 -2.23 74.93 27.13
C LEU A 1 -3.37 74.10 26.49
N PRO A 2 -3.33 73.70 25.20
CA PRO A 2 -4.33 72.80 24.65
C PRO A 2 -3.87 71.39 24.81
N LEU A 3 -4.71 70.52 25.39
CA LEU A 3 -4.58 69.08 25.49
C LEU A 3 -4.75 68.44 24.11
N TYR A 4 -3.70 67.82 23.62
CA TYR A 4 -3.68 67.01 22.39
C TYR A 4 -4.27 65.64 22.69
N MET A 5 -5.51 65.34 22.27
CA MET A 5 -6.11 64.01 22.34
C MET A 5 -5.56 63.18 21.18
N GLY A 6 -4.67 62.28 21.49
CA GLY A 6 -4.17 61.28 20.57
C GLY A 6 -5.29 60.34 20.11
N ARG A 7 -5.52 60.27 18.81
CA ARG A 7 -6.45 59.34 18.14
C ARG A 7 -5.89 57.93 18.22
N ALA A 8 -6.50 57.09 19.05
CA ALA A 8 -6.17 55.67 19.12
C ALA A 8 -6.48 54.99 17.76
N SER A 9 -5.46 54.50 17.10
CA SER A 9 -5.58 53.66 15.88
C SER A 9 -6.14 52.30 16.27
N ARG A 10 -7.31 51.93 15.73
CA ARG A 10 -7.88 50.59 15.87
C ARG A 10 -6.99 49.55 15.16
N PRO A 11 -6.72 48.40 15.77
CA PRO A 11 -5.99 47.34 15.13
C PRO A 11 -6.79 46.80 13.93
N ARG A 12 -6.12 46.65 12.77
CA ARG A 12 -6.67 45.99 11.56
C ARG A 12 -6.54 44.47 11.73
N GLU A 13 -7.46 43.86 12.48
CA GLU A 13 -7.39 42.44 12.87
C GLU A 13 -8.26 41.50 12.00
N GLY A 14 -8.70 41.91 10.84
CA GLY A 14 -9.64 41.11 10.03
C GLY A 14 -9.15 40.54 8.68
N ARG A 15 -7.97 40.91 8.21
CA ARG A 15 -7.53 40.52 6.83
C ARG A 15 -6.56 39.36 6.73
N GLY A 16 -5.96 38.90 7.82
CA GLY A 16 -4.98 37.84 7.81
C GLY A 16 -5.60 36.43 7.63
N ILE A 17 -6.70 36.17 8.31
CA ILE A 17 -7.28 34.80 8.41
C ILE A 17 -8.00 34.35 7.11
N GLU A 18 -8.55 35.28 6.35
CA GLU A 18 -9.31 35.01 5.13
C GLU A 18 -8.38 34.79 3.92
N GLY A 19 -7.23 35.46 3.90
CA GLY A 19 -6.16 35.21 2.92
C GLY A 19 -5.52 33.84 3.09
N ASP A 20 -5.31 33.43 4.33
CA ASP A 20 -4.68 32.14 4.67
C ASP A 20 -5.58 30.93 4.32
N ARG A 21 -6.90 31.04 4.57
CA ARG A 21 -7.89 30.02 4.16
C ARG A 21 -7.98 29.82 2.66
N ARG A 22 -7.86 30.91 1.88
CA ARG A 22 -7.86 30.83 0.40
C ARG A 22 -6.56 30.27 -0.14
N ALA A 23 -5.42 30.54 0.50
CA ALA A 23 -4.13 29.96 0.14
C ALA A 23 -4.09 28.44 0.42
N ILE A 24 -4.58 28.02 1.58
CA ILE A 24 -4.70 26.59 1.95
C ILE A 24 -5.64 25.86 1.00
N GLY A 25 -6.81 26.45 0.65
CA GLY A 25 -7.74 25.86 -0.30
C GLY A 25 -7.14 25.68 -1.70
N ARG A 26 -6.38 26.67 -2.19
CA ARG A 26 -5.68 26.61 -3.48
C ARG A 26 -4.56 25.56 -3.47
N ALA A 27 -3.77 25.49 -2.40
CA ALA A 27 -2.73 24.48 -2.25
C ALA A 27 -3.32 23.07 -2.21
N ALA A 28 -4.43 22.84 -1.52
CA ALA A 28 -5.13 21.56 -1.49
C ALA A 28 -5.69 21.17 -2.86
N CYS A 29 -6.25 22.10 -3.63
CA CYS A 29 -6.75 21.84 -4.98
C CYS A 29 -5.64 21.48 -5.99
N ILE A 30 -4.41 21.97 -5.79
CA ILE A 30 -3.26 21.64 -6.65
C ILE A 30 -2.60 20.33 -6.20
N ALA A 31 -2.56 20.07 -4.89
CA ALA A 31 -1.95 18.87 -4.34
C ALA A 31 -2.78 17.59 -4.62
N ALA A 32 -4.11 17.70 -4.65
CA ALA A 32 -5.00 16.56 -4.87
C ALA A 32 -4.77 15.82 -6.21
N PRO A 33 -4.69 16.47 -7.39
CA PRO A 33 -4.42 15.78 -8.65
C PRO A 33 -3.01 15.20 -8.72
N ILE A 34 -2.01 15.83 -8.10
CA ILE A 34 -0.62 15.33 -8.06
C ILE A 34 -0.55 14.02 -7.26
N LEU A 35 -1.27 13.91 -6.15
CA LEU A 35 -1.33 12.68 -5.35
C LEU A 35 -2.02 11.53 -6.10
N LEU A 36 -3.00 11.82 -6.96
CA LEU A 36 -3.71 10.80 -7.74
C LEU A 36 -2.88 10.24 -8.90
N THR A 37 -1.94 11.00 -9.45
CA THR A 37 -1.05 10.52 -10.52
C THR A 37 0.09 9.64 -10.01
N ALA A 38 0.43 9.70 -8.72
CA ALA A 38 1.49 8.90 -8.11
C ALA A 38 1.15 7.40 -7.98
N CYS A 39 -0.13 7.02 -8.15
CA CYS A 39 -0.58 5.62 -8.05
C CYS A 39 -0.43 4.83 -9.36
N ARG A 40 0.09 5.41 -10.44
CA ARG A 40 0.28 4.75 -11.73
C ARG A 40 1.74 4.84 -12.17
N GLY A 41 2.25 3.77 -12.75
CA GLY A 41 3.62 3.74 -13.27
C GLY A 41 4.17 2.32 -13.38
N PRO A 42 5.30 2.15 -14.08
CA PRO A 42 5.88 0.82 -14.36
C PRO A 42 6.30 0.03 -13.09
N GLN A 43 6.44 0.69 -11.97
CA GLN A 43 6.76 0.07 -10.68
C GLN A 43 5.68 0.28 -9.60
N SER A 44 4.45 0.60 -10.01
CA SER A 44 3.36 0.80 -9.05
C SER A 44 2.66 -0.51 -8.71
N ALA A 45 2.69 -0.92 -7.46
CA ALA A 45 1.91 -2.05 -6.95
C ALA A 45 0.39 -1.82 -6.99
N LEU A 46 -0.05 -0.57 -7.23
CA LEU A 46 -1.47 -0.22 -7.39
C LEU A 46 -1.92 -0.14 -8.86
N ASP A 47 -1.02 -0.48 -9.80
CA ASP A 47 -1.29 -0.62 -11.23
C ASP A 47 -0.90 -2.05 -11.67
N PRO A 48 -1.63 -3.09 -11.19
CA PRO A 48 -1.25 -4.49 -11.39
C PRO A 48 -1.36 -4.89 -12.86
N ALA A 49 -0.42 -5.74 -13.29
CA ALA A 49 -0.40 -6.36 -14.61
C ALA A 49 -0.58 -7.89 -14.55
N GLY A 50 -0.60 -8.49 -13.35
CA GLY A 50 -0.80 -9.91 -13.16
C GLY A 50 -1.83 -10.23 -12.05
N PRO A 51 -2.31 -11.48 -11.96
CA PRO A 51 -3.34 -11.89 -11.02
C PRO A 51 -2.87 -11.82 -9.56
N ALA A 52 -1.63 -12.18 -9.25
CA ALA A 52 -1.07 -12.07 -7.91
C ALA A 52 -0.99 -10.61 -7.45
N ALA A 53 -0.48 -9.71 -8.29
CA ALA A 53 -0.47 -8.27 -8.00
C ALA A 53 -1.88 -7.69 -7.88
N SER A 54 -2.85 -8.18 -8.67
CA SER A 54 -4.26 -7.78 -8.58
C SER A 54 -4.88 -8.18 -7.24
N ALA A 55 -4.56 -9.38 -6.73
CA ALA A 55 -5.02 -9.82 -5.42
C ALA A 55 -4.44 -8.95 -4.29
N ILE A 56 -3.14 -8.60 -4.39
CA ILE A 56 -2.47 -7.69 -3.45
C ILE A 56 -3.11 -6.29 -3.50
N ALA A 57 -3.29 -5.72 -4.68
CA ALA A 57 -3.90 -4.40 -4.86
C ALA A 57 -5.35 -4.35 -4.34
N THR A 58 -6.13 -5.41 -4.59
CA THR A 58 -7.51 -5.55 -4.07
C THR A 58 -7.52 -5.58 -2.54
N SER A 59 -6.62 -6.36 -1.93
CA SER A 59 -6.47 -6.44 -0.48
C SER A 59 -6.09 -5.09 0.12
N TRP A 60 -5.17 -4.37 -0.53
CA TRP A 60 -4.78 -3.02 -0.13
C TRP A 60 -5.95 -2.04 -0.14
N TRP A 61 -6.74 -2.03 -1.24
CA TRP A 61 -7.90 -1.15 -1.35
C TRP A 61 -8.98 -1.47 -0.32
N LEU A 62 -9.23 -2.76 -0.07
CA LEU A 62 -10.15 -3.19 0.97
C LEU A 62 -9.75 -2.65 2.36
N MET A 63 -8.48 -2.80 2.70
CA MET A 63 -7.95 -2.28 3.97
C MET A 63 -7.95 -0.75 4.03
N ALA A 64 -7.56 -0.06 2.96
CA ALA A 64 -7.51 1.39 2.89
C ALA A 64 -8.90 2.02 3.05
N VAL A 65 -9.90 1.49 2.33
CA VAL A 65 -11.30 1.95 2.43
C VAL A 65 -11.86 1.66 3.83
N GLY A 66 -11.63 0.45 4.36
CA GLY A 66 -12.03 0.09 5.72
C GLY A 66 -11.43 1.00 6.78
N ALA A 67 -10.13 1.29 6.68
CA ALA A 67 -9.44 2.19 7.59
C ALA A 67 -9.99 3.62 7.49
N LEU A 68 -10.26 4.11 6.27
CA LEU A 68 -10.83 5.44 6.05
C LEU A 68 -12.25 5.56 6.66
N ILE A 69 -13.08 4.53 6.51
CA ILE A 69 -14.41 4.48 7.13
C ILE A 69 -14.28 4.49 8.66
N ALA A 70 -13.42 3.64 9.23
CA ALA A 70 -13.20 3.60 10.67
C ALA A 70 -12.72 4.96 11.21
N TRP A 71 -11.78 5.59 10.52
CA TRP A 71 -11.29 6.92 10.86
C TRP A 71 -12.39 8.00 10.80
N ALA A 72 -13.20 8.00 9.74
CA ALA A 72 -14.33 8.92 9.60
C ALA A 72 -15.37 8.75 10.72
N VAL A 73 -15.69 7.50 11.08
CA VAL A 73 -16.60 7.18 12.20
C VAL A 73 -16.05 7.72 13.52
N VAL A 74 -14.76 7.51 13.81
CA VAL A 74 -14.12 8.01 15.02
C VAL A 74 -14.17 9.55 15.08
N LEU A 75 -13.84 10.22 13.97
CA LEU A 75 -13.90 11.70 13.91
C LEU A 75 -15.34 12.22 14.08
N LEU A 76 -16.31 11.54 13.46
CA LEU A 76 -17.72 11.88 13.61
C LEU A 76 -18.17 11.75 15.08
N LEU A 77 -17.85 10.62 15.72
CA LEU A 77 -18.18 10.39 17.13
C LEU A 77 -17.50 11.41 18.04
N ALA A 78 -16.23 11.74 17.79
CA ALA A 78 -15.51 12.77 18.52
C ALA A 78 -16.17 14.16 18.35
N GLY A 79 -16.53 14.54 17.12
CA GLY A 79 -17.23 15.78 16.82
C GLY A 79 -18.61 15.86 17.48
N LEU A 80 -19.36 14.75 17.49
CA LEU A 80 -20.65 14.68 18.18
C LEU A 80 -20.48 14.77 19.70
N ALA A 81 -19.45 14.13 20.27
CA ALA A 81 -19.14 14.21 21.69
C ALA A 81 -18.80 15.64 22.13
N MET A 82 -18.02 16.38 21.34
CA MET A 82 -17.72 17.78 21.62
C MET A 82 -18.94 18.71 21.57
N ARG A 83 -19.93 18.40 20.73
CA ARG A 83 -21.18 19.16 20.64
C ARG A 83 -22.18 18.82 21.77
N ARG A 84 -22.13 17.62 22.33
CA ARG A 84 -23.02 17.20 23.40
C ARG A 84 -22.50 17.69 24.74
N ARG A 85 -23.29 18.58 25.40
CA ARG A 85 -22.98 19.06 26.76
C ARG A 85 -23.27 18.03 27.86
N ARG A 86 -24.05 17.00 27.56
CA ARG A 86 -24.36 15.91 28.51
C ARG A 86 -23.59 14.66 28.09
N GLY A 87 -22.73 14.16 28.98
CA GLY A 87 -22.00 12.90 28.78
C GLY A 87 -22.94 11.69 28.76
N LEU A 88 -22.44 10.60 28.21
CA LEU A 88 -23.04 9.28 28.38
C LEU A 88 -22.92 8.90 29.86
N GLY A 89 -24.01 8.45 30.49
CA GLY A 89 -23.91 7.91 31.86
C GLY A 89 -22.92 6.72 31.90
N ALA A 90 -22.47 6.34 33.13
CA ALA A 90 -21.42 5.33 33.31
C ALA A 90 -21.64 4.03 32.49
N ARG A 91 -22.88 3.53 32.47
CA ARG A 91 -23.23 2.32 31.70
C ARG A 91 -23.11 2.53 30.16
N GLY A 92 -23.49 3.71 29.66
CA GLY A 92 -23.38 4.04 28.25
C GLY A 92 -21.91 4.17 27.81
N GLY A 93 -21.07 4.80 28.65
CA GLY A 93 -19.63 4.88 28.42
C GLY A 93 -18.95 3.52 28.40
N GLN A 94 -19.23 2.65 29.37
CA GLN A 94 -18.71 1.28 29.41
C GLN A 94 -19.11 0.46 28.17
N ARG A 95 -20.39 0.52 27.76
CA ARG A 95 -20.87 -0.18 26.56
C ARG A 95 -20.19 0.32 25.29
N MET A 96 -19.97 1.61 25.17
CA MET A 96 -19.30 2.20 24.01
C MET A 96 -17.82 1.76 23.95
N ILE A 97 -17.13 1.70 25.07
CA ILE A 97 -15.75 1.22 25.15
C ILE A 97 -15.69 -0.28 24.79
N LEU A 98 -16.56 -1.11 25.36
CA LEU A 98 -16.58 -2.55 25.10
C LEU A 98 -16.92 -2.87 23.64
N VAL A 99 -17.99 -2.27 23.12
CA VAL A 99 -18.42 -2.55 21.74
C VAL A 99 -17.49 -1.89 20.72
N GLY A 100 -17.26 -0.57 20.83
CA GLY A 100 -16.47 0.18 19.86
C GLY A 100 -14.95 -0.02 20.01
N GLY A 101 -14.45 -0.25 21.22
CA GLY A 101 -13.02 -0.39 21.48
C GLY A 101 -12.50 -1.84 21.53
N VAL A 102 -13.37 -2.83 21.73
CA VAL A 102 -12.97 -4.24 21.84
C VAL A 102 -13.67 -5.11 20.80
N LEU A 103 -14.99 -5.18 20.83
CA LEU A 103 -15.72 -6.14 19.98
C LEU A 103 -15.59 -5.82 18.48
N VAL A 104 -15.79 -4.58 18.09
CA VAL A 104 -15.69 -4.17 16.66
C VAL A 104 -14.27 -4.38 16.12
N PRO A 105 -13.18 -3.90 16.77
CA PRO A 105 -11.82 -4.16 16.30
C PRO A 105 -11.47 -5.65 16.28
N ALA A 106 -11.83 -6.41 17.31
CA ALA A 106 -11.54 -7.84 17.37
C ALA A 106 -12.24 -8.61 16.23
N THR A 107 -13.52 -8.32 15.98
CA THR A 107 -14.28 -8.95 14.88
C THR A 107 -13.69 -8.57 13.51
N LEU A 108 -13.32 -7.30 13.31
CA LEU A 108 -12.70 -6.84 12.07
C LEU A 108 -11.36 -7.53 11.83
N LEU A 109 -10.50 -7.61 12.86
CA LEU A 109 -9.21 -8.29 12.75
C LEU A 109 -9.36 -9.78 12.47
N ALA A 110 -10.31 -10.46 13.13
CA ALA A 110 -10.61 -11.86 12.86
C ALA A 110 -11.09 -12.06 11.40
N ALA A 111 -11.96 -11.18 10.90
CA ALA A 111 -12.42 -11.23 9.51
C ALA A 111 -11.29 -10.99 8.52
N LEU A 112 -10.38 -10.02 8.80
CA LEU A 112 -9.21 -9.76 7.97
C LEU A 112 -8.20 -10.93 8.00
N LEU A 113 -8.03 -11.58 9.15
CA LEU A 113 -7.19 -12.77 9.25
C LEU A 113 -7.72 -13.90 8.38
N VAL A 114 -9.02 -14.22 8.49
CA VAL A 114 -9.66 -15.24 7.65
C VAL A 114 -9.57 -14.89 6.16
N TYR A 115 -9.85 -13.64 5.82
CA TYR A 115 -9.71 -13.17 4.43
C TYR A 115 -8.27 -13.31 3.92
N GLY A 116 -7.27 -12.89 4.71
CA GLY A 116 -5.86 -12.97 4.33
C GLY A 116 -5.37 -14.40 4.14
N THR A 117 -5.78 -15.34 5.02
CA THR A 117 -5.44 -16.76 4.85
C THR A 117 -6.06 -17.37 3.61
N LEU A 118 -7.33 -17.05 3.30
CA LEU A 118 -8.01 -17.53 2.10
C LEU A 118 -7.49 -16.87 0.79
N ALA A 119 -6.91 -15.68 0.89
CA ALA A 119 -6.32 -14.99 -0.24
C ALA A 119 -4.84 -15.37 -0.48
N SER A 120 -4.21 -16.07 0.46
CA SER A 120 -2.77 -16.39 0.42
C SER A 120 -2.39 -17.14 -0.86
N ASP A 121 -3.15 -18.17 -1.23
CA ASP A 121 -2.87 -18.99 -2.40
C ASP A 121 -2.89 -18.18 -3.72
N ARG A 122 -3.69 -17.10 -3.76
CA ARG A 122 -3.75 -16.20 -4.92
C ARG A 122 -2.57 -15.23 -4.98
N VAL A 123 -1.99 -14.92 -3.83
CA VAL A 123 -0.85 -13.99 -3.71
C VAL A 123 0.46 -14.71 -4.04
N THR A 124 0.59 -15.98 -3.65
CA THR A 124 1.78 -16.79 -3.93
C THR A 124 1.90 -17.18 -5.41
N GLY A 125 0.84 -17.01 -6.20
CA GLY A 125 0.90 -17.25 -7.65
C GLY A 125 1.16 -18.71 -8.05
N ALA A 126 1.12 -19.67 -7.12
CA ALA A 126 1.34 -21.08 -7.40
C ALA A 126 0.33 -21.57 -8.44
N SER A 127 0.81 -22.08 -9.56
CA SER A 127 0.02 -22.62 -10.66
C SER A 127 0.68 -23.86 -11.22
N ASP A 128 -0.13 -24.84 -11.64
CA ASP A 128 0.34 -26.03 -12.31
C ASP A 128 0.61 -25.80 -13.82
N ASP A 129 0.15 -24.65 -14.36
CA ASP A 129 0.23 -24.33 -15.79
C ASP A 129 1.43 -23.40 -16.09
N VAL A 130 2.64 -23.77 -15.69
CA VAL A 130 3.87 -23.02 -15.97
C VAL A 130 4.27 -23.20 -17.43
N GLU A 131 4.38 -22.08 -18.17
CA GLU A 131 4.79 -22.10 -19.59
C GLU A 131 6.27 -21.76 -19.76
N HIS A 132 6.82 -20.93 -18.90
CA HIS A 132 8.20 -20.47 -18.98
C HIS A 132 8.86 -20.48 -17.60
N VAL A 133 10.15 -20.84 -17.59
CA VAL A 133 10.97 -20.82 -16.36
C VAL A 133 12.14 -19.86 -16.55
N VAL A 134 12.35 -19.00 -15.58
CA VAL A 134 13.47 -18.06 -15.55
C VAL A 134 14.26 -18.26 -14.26
N HIS A 135 15.52 -18.58 -14.39
CA HIS A 135 16.44 -18.61 -13.26
C HIS A 135 17.00 -17.21 -13.03
N VAL A 136 16.89 -16.70 -11.81
CA VAL A 136 17.28 -15.35 -11.40
C VAL A 136 18.40 -15.45 -10.39
N THR A 137 19.59 -15.02 -10.73
CA THR A 137 20.73 -14.98 -9.82
C THR A 137 21.03 -13.55 -9.40
N ALA A 138 20.90 -13.29 -8.11
CA ALA A 138 21.26 -12.01 -7.51
C ALA A 138 22.76 -11.95 -7.21
N ARG A 139 23.37 -10.82 -7.53
CA ARG A 139 24.79 -10.53 -7.27
C ARG A 139 24.97 -9.04 -6.95
N GLN A 140 25.90 -8.66 -6.12
CA GLN A 140 26.26 -7.27 -5.90
C GLN A 140 27.05 -6.74 -7.13
N TRP A 141 26.50 -5.88 -7.97
CA TRP A 141 25.29 -5.07 -7.88
C TRP A 141 24.49 -5.23 -9.19
N GLN A 142 24.14 -6.45 -9.53
CA GLN A 142 23.43 -6.80 -10.77
C GLN A 142 22.51 -7.99 -10.57
N TRP A 143 21.56 -8.13 -11.50
CA TRP A 143 20.68 -9.28 -11.64
C TRP A 143 21.02 -10.04 -12.92
N GLU A 144 21.22 -11.36 -12.82
CA GLU A 144 21.43 -12.24 -13.96
C GLU A 144 20.15 -13.06 -14.19
N PHE A 145 19.67 -13.11 -15.42
CA PHE A 145 18.47 -13.87 -15.81
C PHE A 145 18.84 -14.90 -16.85
N GLU A 146 18.53 -16.17 -16.58
CA GLU A 146 18.67 -17.28 -17.53
C GLU A 146 17.29 -17.82 -17.87
N TYR A 147 16.94 -17.81 -19.15
CA TYR A 147 15.68 -18.34 -19.67
C TYR A 147 15.86 -19.80 -20.01
N LEU A 148 15.02 -20.67 -19.44
CA LEU A 148 15.13 -22.11 -19.59
C LEU A 148 14.07 -22.62 -20.59
N ASP A 149 14.43 -23.67 -21.35
CA ASP A 149 13.47 -24.42 -22.16
C ASP A 149 12.71 -25.44 -21.31
N ALA A 150 11.76 -26.16 -21.93
CA ALA A 150 10.98 -27.21 -21.27
C ALA A 150 11.82 -28.40 -20.74
N ALA A 151 13.07 -28.51 -21.16
CA ALA A 151 14.02 -29.53 -20.67
C ALA A 151 14.91 -28.99 -19.55
N GLY A 152 14.74 -27.70 -19.15
CA GLY A 152 15.56 -27.02 -18.14
C GLY A 152 16.93 -26.55 -18.66
N ALA A 153 17.15 -26.55 -19.99
CA ALA A 153 18.40 -26.07 -20.55
C ALA A 153 18.33 -24.54 -20.84
N PRO A 154 19.42 -23.79 -20.58
CA PRO A 154 19.43 -22.36 -20.83
C PRO A 154 19.42 -22.05 -22.34
N VAL A 155 18.46 -21.28 -22.80
CA VAL A 155 18.29 -20.87 -24.20
C VAL A 155 18.67 -19.42 -24.45
N ALA A 156 18.61 -18.55 -23.40
CA ALA A 156 19.02 -17.16 -23.46
C ALA A 156 19.45 -16.69 -22.08
N ALA A 157 20.23 -15.61 -22.03
CA ALA A 157 20.60 -14.95 -20.78
C ALA A 157 20.62 -13.44 -20.96
N SER A 158 20.40 -12.70 -19.88
CA SER A 158 20.50 -11.23 -19.84
C SER A 158 20.99 -10.76 -18.48
N VAL A 159 21.51 -9.54 -18.42
CA VAL A 159 21.96 -8.89 -17.18
C VAL A 159 21.23 -7.57 -17.02
N ASP A 160 20.67 -7.34 -15.84
CA ASP A 160 19.90 -6.15 -15.47
C ASP A 160 18.70 -5.82 -16.40
N HIS A 161 18.34 -6.74 -17.26
CA HIS A 161 17.23 -6.58 -18.19
C HIS A 161 16.40 -7.87 -18.29
N LEU A 162 15.21 -7.84 -17.70
CA LEU A 162 14.28 -8.96 -17.74
C LEU A 162 13.25 -8.73 -18.86
N ALA A 163 13.16 -9.68 -19.78
CA ALA A 163 12.13 -9.73 -20.82
C ALA A 163 11.17 -10.89 -20.54
N LEU A 164 9.87 -10.60 -20.46
CA LEU A 164 8.85 -11.60 -20.19
C LEU A 164 7.83 -11.63 -21.35
N PRO A 165 7.30 -12.82 -21.69
CA PRO A 165 6.19 -12.92 -22.62
C PRO A 165 4.94 -12.30 -21.99
N LEU A 166 4.03 -11.80 -22.84
CA LEU A 166 2.72 -11.33 -22.41
C LEU A 166 1.76 -12.52 -22.30
N ASP A 167 0.84 -12.44 -21.34
CA ASP A 167 -0.24 -13.41 -21.14
C ASP A 167 0.27 -14.87 -20.99
N ALA A 168 1.42 -15.05 -20.34
CA ALA A 168 2.01 -16.36 -20.09
C ALA A 168 2.41 -16.53 -18.62
N MET A 169 2.24 -17.71 -18.06
CA MET A 169 2.66 -18.03 -16.70
C MET A 169 4.17 -18.25 -16.67
N VAL A 170 4.88 -17.43 -15.89
CA VAL A 170 6.32 -17.50 -15.73
C VAL A 170 6.68 -17.87 -14.29
N GLU A 171 7.46 -18.93 -14.14
CA GLU A 171 8.02 -19.36 -12.87
C GLU A 171 9.43 -18.81 -12.70
N PHE A 172 9.72 -18.23 -11.53
CA PHE A 172 11.05 -17.72 -11.19
C PHE A 172 11.72 -18.59 -10.15
N HIS A 173 12.90 -19.11 -10.49
CA HIS A 173 13.82 -19.75 -9.56
C HIS A 173 14.85 -18.73 -9.12
N ILE A 174 14.79 -18.32 -7.86
CA ILE A 174 15.53 -17.15 -7.38
C ILE A 174 16.62 -17.59 -6.41
N ASP A 175 17.86 -17.17 -6.67
CA ASP A 175 19.04 -17.50 -5.90
C ASP A 175 19.95 -16.26 -5.74
N SER A 176 20.93 -16.36 -4.85
CA SER A 176 21.98 -15.36 -4.65
C SER A 176 23.35 -16.00 -4.49
N VAL A 177 24.39 -15.38 -5.04
CA VAL A 177 25.76 -15.86 -4.93
C VAL A 177 26.57 -15.18 -3.81
N ASP A 178 26.03 -14.15 -3.19
CA ASP A 178 26.78 -13.37 -2.17
C ASP A 178 25.96 -13.11 -0.90
N VAL A 179 25.10 -12.11 -0.88
CA VAL A 179 24.26 -11.72 0.27
C VAL A 179 22.78 -11.90 -0.06
N ILE A 180 21.89 -11.74 0.93
CA ILE A 180 20.46 -11.74 0.69
C ILE A 180 20.08 -10.50 -0.12
N HIS A 181 19.38 -10.72 -1.25
CA HIS A 181 18.76 -9.69 -2.06
C HIS A 181 17.25 -9.87 -2.03
N SER A 182 16.49 -8.83 -2.42
CA SER A 182 15.04 -8.93 -2.56
C SER A 182 14.63 -8.71 -4.01
N PHE A 183 14.11 -9.74 -4.64
CA PHE A 183 13.54 -9.67 -5.98
C PHE A 183 12.08 -9.23 -5.92
N TRP A 184 11.73 -8.17 -6.66
CA TRP A 184 10.38 -7.64 -6.65
C TRP A 184 10.01 -6.95 -7.96
N ILE A 185 8.94 -7.44 -8.58
CA ILE A 185 8.28 -6.81 -9.72
C ILE A 185 6.89 -6.36 -9.25
N PRO A 186 6.70 -5.12 -8.80
CA PRO A 186 5.49 -4.66 -8.10
C PRO A 186 4.19 -4.87 -8.88
N ARG A 187 4.26 -4.86 -10.21
CA ARG A 187 3.08 -5.03 -11.08
C ARG A 187 2.69 -6.49 -11.30
N LEU A 188 3.57 -7.43 -11.03
CA LEU A 188 3.34 -8.86 -11.27
C LEU A 188 3.00 -9.60 -9.97
N GLY A 189 3.72 -9.33 -8.87
CA GLY A 189 3.49 -10.08 -7.65
C GLY A 189 4.14 -9.51 -6.40
N GLY A 190 4.28 -10.34 -5.39
CA GLY A 190 4.93 -10.05 -4.13
C GLY A 190 6.44 -9.92 -4.25
N LYS A 191 7.09 -9.72 -3.12
CA LYS A 191 8.53 -9.67 -3.00
C LYS A 191 9.05 -10.99 -2.47
N ILE A 192 10.10 -11.53 -3.10
CA ILE A 192 10.80 -12.73 -2.66
C ILE A 192 12.26 -12.40 -2.33
N ASP A 193 12.78 -13.02 -1.29
CA ASP A 193 14.18 -12.86 -0.91
C ASP A 193 15.03 -13.95 -1.58
N ALA A 194 16.03 -13.51 -2.37
CA ALA A 194 17.08 -14.34 -2.92
C ALA A 194 18.12 -14.66 -1.83
N ILE A 195 18.09 -15.87 -1.30
CA ILE A 195 18.93 -16.29 -0.16
C ILE A 195 20.04 -17.18 -0.66
N PRO A 196 21.33 -16.89 -0.37
CA PRO A 196 22.44 -17.71 -0.81
C PRO A 196 22.32 -19.17 -0.37
N GLY A 197 22.46 -20.12 -1.32
CA GLY A 197 22.44 -21.55 -1.05
C GLY A 197 21.06 -22.18 -0.82
N THR A 198 19.96 -21.46 -1.14
CA THR A 198 18.59 -21.97 -0.99
C THR A 198 17.90 -22.12 -2.35
N LEU A 199 18.44 -22.93 -3.23
CA LEU A 199 17.91 -23.14 -4.60
C LEU A 199 16.50 -23.76 -4.65
N GLU A 200 15.99 -24.35 -3.57
CA GLU A 200 14.76 -25.16 -3.62
C GLU A 200 13.47 -24.44 -3.20
N ASN A 201 13.51 -23.20 -2.70
CA ASN A 201 12.32 -22.63 -2.02
C ASN A 201 11.82 -21.30 -2.56
N ASN A 202 12.36 -20.77 -3.63
CA ASN A 202 11.98 -19.45 -4.15
C ASN A 202 11.31 -19.58 -5.53
N VAL A 203 10.13 -20.20 -5.55
CA VAL A 203 9.33 -20.35 -6.78
C VAL A 203 8.13 -19.43 -6.71
N GLU A 204 7.98 -18.52 -7.65
CA GLU A 204 6.75 -17.77 -7.87
C GLU A 204 6.33 -17.86 -9.34
N GLY A 205 5.04 -18.14 -9.58
CA GLY A 205 4.43 -18.03 -10.88
C GLY A 205 3.80 -16.65 -11.07
N PHE A 206 4.14 -15.97 -12.15
CA PHE A 206 3.52 -14.72 -12.57
C PHE A 206 2.85 -14.88 -13.92
N ASN A 207 1.61 -14.36 -14.03
CA ASN A 207 0.83 -14.36 -15.26
C ASN A 207 0.55 -12.93 -15.71
#